data_25faee8a8708ec410db42159d99e71cb
#
_entry.id   25faee8a8708ec410db42159d99e71cb
#
_cell.length_a   1.000
_cell.length_b   1.000
_cell.length_c   1.000
_cell.angle_alpha   90.00
_cell.angle_beta   90.00
_cell.angle_gamma   90.00
#
_symmetry.space_group_name_H-M   'P 1'
#
loop_
_entity.id
_entity.type
_entity.pdbx_description
1 polymer ?
#
loop_
_entity_poly.entity_id
_entity_poly.type
_entity_poly.pdbx_seq_one_letter_code
_entity_poly.pdbx_strand_id
1 'polypeptide(L)'
;HLTQTVRSLSIYPGILAHGAMLLFSAVVAGSFSLGHIIANDITPAALTALRFLLAAVVMAIWTWRSCRISRRDLESSWRYLLLGSLMGTYFVLMFEGLTTAPAVSTSAVFTLTPAISAVFGYWLLSQRISKRIALALSIGGAGAVWVIFRADIYALMALEIGRGEAVFFFGCVAHAI
;
A
#
# COMPACT_ATOMS: atom_id res chain seq x y z
N HIS A 1 -20.81 -0.01 -36.73
CA HIS A 1 -19.51 0.68 -36.53
C HIS A 1 -19.05 0.68 -35.04
N LEU A 2 -19.97 0.72 -34.07
CA LEU A 2 -19.63 0.70 -32.64
C LEU A 2 -19.09 -0.67 -32.15
N THR A 3 -19.55 -1.75 -32.74
CA THR A 3 -19.13 -3.12 -32.40
C THR A 3 -17.69 -3.45 -32.85
N GLN A 4 -17.16 -2.78 -33.86
CA GLN A 4 -15.77 -2.95 -34.29
C GLN A 4 -14.79 -2.20 -33.38
N THR A 5 -15.17 -1.05 -32.86
CA THR A 5 -14.32 -0.26 -31.93
C THR A 5 -14.13 -0.96 -30.59
N VAL A 6 -15.15 -1.65 -30.07
CA VAL A 6 -15.05 -2.44 -28.83
C VAL A 6 -14.17 -3.69 -29.02
N ARG A 7 -14.15 -4.25 -30.23
CA ARG A 7 -13.33 -5.43 -30.55
C ARG A 7 -11.85 -5.11 -30.70
N SER A 8 -11.49 -3.88 -31.09
CA SER A 8 -10.10 -3.45 -31.19
C SER A 8 -9.44 -3.18 -29.84
N LEU A 9 -10.22 -2.83 -28.79
CA LEU A 9 -9.76 -2.73 -27.40
C LEU A 9 -9.49 -4.10 -26.76
N SER A 10 -10.02 -5.17 -27.35
CA SER A 10 -9.84 -6.55 -26.89
C SER A 10 -8.50 -7.17 -27.30
N ILE A 11 -7.73 -6.53 -28.18
CA ILE A 11 -6.51 -7.13 -28.76
C ILE A 11 -5.29 -7.01 -27.83
N TYR A 12 -5.29 -6.08 -26.84
CA TYR A 12 -4.15 -5.89 -25.93
C TYR A 12 -4.55 -5.71 -24.45
N PRO A 13 -5.34 -6.62 -23.83
CA PRO A 13 -5.70 -6.46 -22.42
C PRO A 13 -4.47 -6.53 -21.50
N GLY A 14 -3.42 -7.24 -21.91
CA GLY A 14 -2.16 -7.31 -21.18
C GLY A 14 -1.39 -6.00 -21.14
N ILE A 15 -1.27 -5.30 -22.28
CA ILE A 15 -0.53 -4.03 -22.36
C ILE A 15 -1.22 -2.95 -21.50
N LEU A 16 -2.55 -2.86 -21.56
CA LEU A 16 -3.31 -1.91 -20.76
C LEU A 16 -3.17 -2.22 -19.25
N ALA A 17 -3.22 -3.50 -18.87
CA ALA A 17 -3.01 -3.92 -17.50
C ALA A 17 -1.59 -3.59 -17.00
N HIS A 18 -0.57 -3.86 -17.80
CA HIS A 18 0.81 -3.50 -17.46
C HIS A 18 1.01 -1.97 -17.36
N GLY A 19 0.41 -1.20 -18.28
CA GLY A 19 0.41 0.27 -18.22
C GLY A 19 -0.26 0.80 -16.95
N ALA A 20 -1.40 0.24 -16.57
CA ALA A 20 -2.09 0.60 -15.33
C ALA A 20 -1.25 0.26 -14.08
N MET A 21 -0.58 -0.89 -14.07
CA MET A 21 0.31 -1.30 -12.97
C MET A 21 1.55 -0.41 -12.87
N LEU A 22 2.13 0.00 -13.99
CA LEU A 22 3.24 0.95 -14.00
C LEU A 22 2.82 2.32 -13.46
N LEU A 23 1.66 2.82 -13.88
CA LEU A 23 1.10 4.07 -13.36
C LEU A 23 0.83 3.98 -11.85
N PHE A 24 0.22 2.89 -11.40
CA PHE A 24 0.00 2.63 -9.97
C PHE A 24 1.31 2.65 -9.19
N SER A 25 2.33 1.93 -9.68
CA SER A 25 3.65 1.88 -9.04
C SER A 25 4.32 3.27 -8.97
N ALA A 26 4.21 4.06 -10.03
CA ALA A 26 4.73 5.42 -10.06
C ALA A 26 4.03 6.35 -9.06
N VAL A 27 2.71 6.25 -8.94
CA VAL A 27 1.91 7.02 -7.96
C VAL A 27 2.27 6.63 -6.53
N VAL A 28 2.43 5.33 -6.26
CA VAL A 28 2.83 4.84 -4.93
C VAL A 28 4.24 5.30 -4.59
N ALA A 29 5.20 5.15 -5.50
CA ALA A 29 6.58 5.61 -5.29
C ALA A 29 6.62 7.13 -5.07
N GLY A 30 5.88 7.90 -5.85
CA GLY A 30 5.72 9.34 -5.66
C GLY A 30 5.16 9.72 -4.29
N SER A 31 4.24 8.92 -3.75
CA SER A 31 3.69 9.14 -2.41
C SER A 31 4.75 9.06 -1.30
N PHE A 32 5.72 8.16 -1.41
CA PHE A 32 6.84 8.09 -0.46
C PHE A 32 7.77 9.29 -0.58
N SER A 33 8.16 9.65 -1.81
CA SER A 33 9.07 10.78 -2.06
C SER A 33 8.46 12.12 -1.63
N LEU A 34 7.24 12.41 -2.06
CA LEU A 34 6.52 13.63 -1.68
C LEU A 34 6.16 13.62 -0.20
N GLY A 35 5.77 12.46 0.35
CA GLY A 35 5.48 12.29 1.76
C GLY A 35 6.67 12.64 2.64
N HIS A 36 7.87 12.20 2.26
CA HIS A 36 9.09 12.53 3.00
C HIS A 36 9.40 14.03 3.03
N ILE A 37 9.14 14.74 1.94
CA ILE A 37 9.36 16.19 1.86
C ILE A 37 8.49 16.95 2.87
N ILE A 38 7.22 16.56 3.00
CA ILE A 38 6.23 17.28 3.83
C ILE A 38 5.99 16.67 5.21
N ALA A 39 6.61 15.51 5.50
CA ALA A 39 6.36 14.77 6.75
C ALA A 39 6.77 15.55 8.02
N ASN A 40 7.71 16.48 7.89
CA ASN A 40 8.16 17.32 9.01
C ASN A 40 7.46 18.68 9.07
N ASP A 41 6.70 19.07 8.04
CA ASP A 41 6.00 20.35 7.99
C ASP A 41 4.57 20.25 8.52
N ILE A 42 3.93 19.09 8.38
CA ILE A 42 2.56 18.84 8.78
C ILE A 42 2.51 17.55 9.61
N THR A 43 1.73 17.57 10.70
CA THR A 43 1.58 16.35 11.52
C THR A 43 1.02 15.19 10.70
N PRO A 44 1.54 13.96 10.85
CA PRO A 44 1.10 12.77 10.10
C PRO A 44 -0.40 12.53 10.12
N ALA A 45 -1.04 12.77 11.26
CA ALA A 45 -2.48 12.64 11.42
C ALA A 45 -3.25 13.69 10.61
N ALA A 46 -2.82 14.95 10.62
CA ALA A 46 -3.47 16.01 9.85
C ALA A 46 -3.31 15.81 8.34
N LEU A 47 -2.12 15.40 7.90
CA LEU A 47 -1.86 15.09 6.49
C LEU A 47 -2.73 13.92 6.01
N THR A 48 -2.83 12.86 6.80
CA THR A 48 -3.69 11.71 6.51
C THR A 48 -5.16 12.10 6.45
N ALA A 49 -5.65 12.88 7.42
CA ALA A 49 -7.02 13.36 7.46
C ALA A 49 -7.37 14.22 6.23
N LEU A 50 -6.48 15.14 5.85
CA LEU A 50 -6.67 15.98 4.66
C LEU A 50 -6.75 15.14 3.37
N ARG A 51 -5.86 14.18 3.21
CA ARG A 51 -5.86 13.28 2.04
C ARG A 51 -7.14 12.45 1.97
N PHE A 52 -7.59 11.91 3.09
CA PHE A 52 -8.83 11.12 3.13
C PHE A 52 -10.07 11.99 2.90
N LEU A 53 -10.08 13.20 3.42
CA LEU A 53 -11.16 14.14 3.16
C LEU A 53 -11.27 14.49 1.67
N LEU A 54 -10.14 14.83 1.04
CA LEU A 54 -10.10 15.10 -0.40
C LEU A 54 -10.53 13.89 -1.22
N ALA A 55 -10.02 12.71 -0.89
CA ALA A 55 -10.40 11.46 -1.57
C ALA A 55 -11.90 11.17 -1.38
N ALA A 56 -12.44 11.36 -0.18
CA ALA A 56 -13.85 11.16 0.12
C ALA A 56 -14.74 12.12 -0.69
N VAL A 57 -14.37 13.41 -0.81
CA VAL A 57 -15.11 14.39 -1.63
C VAL A 57 -15.10 13.97 -3.10
N VAL A 58 -13.93 13.62 -3.65
CA VAL A 58 -13.82 13.20 -5.05
C VAL A 58 -14.66 11.94 -5.31
N MET A 59 -14.56 10.95 -4.42
CA MET A 59 -15.32 9.70 -4.54
C MET A 59 -16.83 9.92 -4.35
N ALA A 60 -17.23 10.82 -3.44
CA ALA A 60 -18.64 11.16 -3.26
C ALA A 60 -19.24 11.80 -4.52
N ILE A 61 -18.52 12.75 -5.13
CA ILE A 61 -18.95 13.39 -6.38
C ILE A 61 -19.05 12.35 -7.51
N TRP A 62 -18.04 11.48 -7.63
CA TRP A 62 -18.04 10.42 -8.64
C TRP A 62 -19.19 9.44 -8.46
N THR A 63 -19.39 8.97 -7.23
CA THR A 63 -20.45 7.99 -6.89
C THR A 63 -21.84 8.59 -7.12
N TRP A 64 -22.04 9.85 -6.73
CA TRP A 64 -23.31 10.52 -6.99
C TRP A 64 -23.69 10.58 -8.47
N ARG A 65 -22.67 10.76 -9.35
CA ARG A 65 -22.91 10.84 -10.80
C ARG A 65 -23.00 9.47 -11.48
N SER A 66 -22.32 8.47 -10.96
CA SER A 66 -22.13 7.19 -11.67
C SER A 66 -22.88 6.01 -11.06
N CYS A 67 -23.13 6.01 -9.77
CA CYS A 67 -23.70 4.88 -9.04
C CYS A 67 -24.88 5.31 -8.16
N ARG A 68 -25.88 4.41 -8.05
CA ARG A 68 -26.91 4.54 -7.02
C ARG A 68 -26.47 3.74 -5.80
N ILE A 69 -26.25 4.42 -4.68
CA ILE A 69 -26.00 3.77 -3.39
C ILE A 69 -27.26 3.01 -2.98
N SER A 70 -27.14 1.72 -2.79
CA SER A 70 -28.23 0.86 -2.32
C SER A 70 -28.26 0.79 -0.79
N ARG A 71 -29.42 0.57 -0.21
CA ARG A 71 -29.52 0.30 1.25
C ARG A 71 -28.72 -0.92 1.69
N ARG A 72 -28.57 -1.90 0.81
CA ARG A 72 -27.71 -3.08 1.03
C ARG A 72 -26.26 -2.72 1.28
N ASP A 73 -25.76 -1.67 0.66
CA ASP A 73 -24.36 -1.24 0.82
C ASP A 73 -24.11 -0.68 2.24
N LEU A 74 -25.18 -0.27 2.95
CA LEU A 74 -25.13 0.26 4.30
C LEU A 74 -25.33 -0.82 5.38
N GLU A 75 -25.81 -2.01 5.04
CA GLU A 75 -26.11 -3.08 6.01
C GLU A 75 -24.84 -3.59 6.74
N SER A 76 -23.66 -3.40 6.16
CA SER A 76 -22.37 -3.83 6.74
C SER A 76 -21.40 -2.67 6.98
N SER A 77 -21.92 -1.51 7.41
CA SER A 77 -21.14 -0.27 7.60
C SER A 77 -19.93 -0.44 8.50
N TRP A 78 -19.97 -1.33 9.49
CA TRP A 78 -18.85 -1.63 10.38
C TRP A 78 -17.59 -2.12 9.64
N ARG A 79 -17.76 -2.82 8.50
CA ARG A 79 -16.64 -3.29 7.66
C ARG A 79 -15.89 -2.11 7.05
N TYR A 80 -16.63 -1.09 6.58
CA TYR A 80 -16.02 0.12 6.04
C TYR A 80 -15.30 0.92 7.11
N LEU A 81 -15.83 0.97 8.34
CA LEU A 81 -15.17 1.59 9.47
C LEU A 81 -13.88 0.85 9.84
N LEU A 82 -13.91 -0.48 9.88
CA LEU A 82 -12.74 -1.29 10.16
C LEU A 82 -11.66 -1.08 9.09
N LEU A 83 -12.02 -1.24 7.81
CA LEU A 83 -11.09 -1.02 6.69
C LEU A 83 -10.54 0.41 6.67
N GLY A 84 -11.39 1.40 6.88
CA GLY A 84 -10.98 2.81 6.97
C GLY A 84 -10.03 3.08 8.12
N SER A 85 -10.27 2.46 9.29
CA SER A 85 -9.40 2.58 10.46
C SER A 85 -8.03 1.92 10.22
N LEU A 86 -7.99 0.73 9.63
CA LEU A 86 -6.74 0.05 9.28
C LEU A 86 -5.95 0.86 8.25
N MET A 87 -6.63 1.37 7.22
CA MET A 87 -6.01 2.19 6.20
C MET A 87 -5.53 3.54 6.75
N GLY A 88 -6.31 4.15 7.66
CA GLY A 88 -5.91 5.37 8.38
C GLY A 88 -4.66 5.13 9.22
N THR A 89 -4.63 4.02 9.98
CA THR A 89 -3.47 3.62 10.78
C THR A 89 -2.23 3.42 9.89
N TYR A 90 -2.38 2.71 8.78
CA TYR A 90 -1.30 2.54 7.81
C TYR A 90 -0.71 3.88 7.37
N PHE A 91 -1.53 4.83 6.92
CA PHE A 91 -1.02 6.13 6.44
C PHE A 91 -0.42 7.00 7.54
N VAL A 92 -1.02 7.02 8.72
CA VAL A 92 -0.45 7.75 9.86
C VAL A 92 0.93 7.20 10.20
N LEU A 93 1.07 5.88 10.32
CA LEU A 93 2.36 5.24 10.61
C LEU A 93 3.36 5.36 9.45
N MET A 94 2.89 5.42 8.20
CA MET A 94 3.75 5.70 7.05
C MET A 94 4.36 7.09 7.14
N PHE A 95 3.56 8.11 7.38
CA PHE A 95 4.06 9.48 7.48
C PHE A 95 4.89 9.68 8.75
N GLU A 96 4.51 9.08 9.88
CA GLU A 96 5.35 9.06 11.09
C GLU A 96 6.70 8.40 10.82
N GLY A 97 6.73 7.28 10.10
CA GLY A 97 7.97 6.64 9.68
C GLY A 97 8.84 7.55 8.82
N LEU A 98 8.24 8.28 7.88
CA LEU A 98 8.94 9.19 6.97
C LEU A 98 9.52 10.44 7.67
N THR A 99 9.12 10.76 8.89
CA THR A 99 9.75 11.87 9.66
C THR A 99 11.18 11.56 10.06
N THR A 100 11.52 10.29 10.26
CA THR A 100 12.82 9.86 10.78
C THR A 100 13.58 8.90 9.87
N ALA A 101 12.90 8.26 8.90
CA ALA A 101 13.49 7.34 7.94
C ALA A 101 13.49 7.90 6.51
N PRO A 102 14.53 7.60 5.70
CA PRO A 102 14.55 7.98 4.29
C PRO A 102 13.41 7.31 3.50
N ALA A 103 12.92 7.99 2.45
CA ALA A 103 11.87 7.46 1.59
C ALA A 103 12.23 6.09 0.96
N VAL A 104 13.50 5.88 0.60
CA VAL A 104 13.99 4.61 0.03
C VAL A 104 13.85 3.47 1.04
N SER A 105 14.30 3.67 2.27
CA SER A 105 14.23 2.65 3.33
C SER A 105 12.78 2.36 3.71
N THR A 106 11.95 3.41 3.86
CA THR A 106 10.53 3.28 4.16
C THR A 106 9.78 2.54 3.04
N SER A 107 10.06 2.86 1.77
CA SER A 107 9.47 2.14 0.64
C SER A 107 9.92 0.66 0.57
N ALA A 108 11.15 0.36 1.00
CA ALA A 108 11.61 -1.02 1.11
C ALA A 108 10.83 -1.80 2.18
N VAL A 109 10.49 -1.18 3.31
CA VAL A 109 9.59 -1.79 4.32
C VAL A 109 8.23 -2.12 3.69
N PHE A 110 7.68 -1.24 2.85
CA PHE A 110 6.41 -1.49 2.15
C PHE A 110 6.47 -2.73 1.24
N THR A 111 7.62 -3.02 0.65
CA THR A 111 7.76 -4.23 -0.20
C THR A 111 7.66 -5.55 0.58
N LEU A 112 7.69 -5.51 1.91
CA LEU A 112 7.40 -6.67 2.75
C LEU A 112 5.89 -6.97 2.87
N THR A 113 5.03 -6.01 2.53
CA THR A 113 3.56 -6.16 2.65
C THR A 113 3.01 -7.41 1.96
N PRO A 114 3.42 -7.79 0.73
CA PRO A 114 2.95 -9.04 0.12
C PRO A 114 3.33 -10.29 0.91
N ALA A 115 4.50 -10.30 1.56
CA ALA A 115 4.92 -11.42 2.40
C ALA A 115 4.07 -11.48 3.68
N ILE A 116 3.83 -10.34 4.32
CA ILE A 116 2.97 -10.23 5.50
C ILE A 116 1.53 -10.66 5.15
N SER A 117 0.98 -10.17 4.04
CA SER A 117 -0.35 -10.56 3.54
C SER A 117 -0.44 -12.06 3.23
N ALA A 118 0.63 -12.67 2.71
CA ALA A 118 0.68 -14.09 2.47
C ALA A 118 0.61 -14.91 3.77
N VAL A 119 1.26 -14.45 4.85
CA VAL A 119 1.19 -15.07 6.17
C VAL A 119 -0.23 -14.97 6.75
N PHE A 120 -0.86 -13.78 6.71
CA PHE A 120 -2.23 -13.60 7.16
C PHE A 120 -3.22 -14.38 6.30
N GLY A 121 -3.05 -14.40 4.98
CA GLY A 121 -3.86 -15.19 4.07
C GLY A 121 -3.79 -16.70 4.37
N TYR A 122 -2.62 -17.19 4.73
CA TYR A 122 -2.46 -18.58 5.16
C TYR A 122 -3.18 -18.86 6.51
N TRP A 123 -3.01 -17.98 7.50
CA TRP A 123 -3.58 -18.21 8.84
C TRP A 123 -5.08 -17.93 8.93
N LEU A 124 -5.54 -16.80 8.34
CA LEU A 124 -6.94 -16.37 8.45
C LEU A 124 -7.84 -16.98 7.38
N LEU A 125 -7.33 -17.18 6.18
CA LEU A 125 -8.10 -17.62 5.02
C LEU A 125 -7.73 -19.04 4.56
N SER A 126 -6.80 -19.72 5.25
CA SER A 126 -6.29 -21.05 4.88
C SER A 126 -5.79 -21.13 3.43
N GLN A 127 -5.29 -20.01 2.87
CA GLN A 127 -4.78 -19.94 1.51
C GLN A 127 -3.47 -20.71 1.39
N ARG A 128 -3.38 -21.59 0.39
CA ARG A 128 -2.14 -22.32 0.12
C ARG A 128 -1.23 -21.50 -0.78
N ILE A 129 -0.02 -21.23 -0.30
CA ILE A 129 1.01 -20.53 -1.05
C ILE A 129 1.77 -21.57 -1.89
N SER A 130 1.85 -21.36 -3.21
CA SER A 130 2.66 -22.24 -4.07
C SER A 130 4.14 -22.04 -3.80
N LYS A 131 4.96 -23.07 -4.03
CA LYS A 131 6.43 -23.00 -3.86
C LYS A 131 7.06 -21.86 -4.67
N ARG A 132 6.52 -21.58 -5.86
CA ARG A 132 7.00 -20.47 -6.72
C ARG A 132 6.74 -19.11 -6.08
N ILE A 133 5.54 -18.90 -5.52
CA ILE A 133 5.18 -17.67 -4.82
C ILE A 133 6.02 -17.52 -3.54
N ALA A 134 6.18 -18.58 -2.76
CA ALA A 134 7.02 -18.56 -1.56
C ALA A 134 8.48 -18.17 -1.89
N LEU A 135 9.06 -18.74 -2.96
CA LEU A 135 10.40 -18.39 -3.41
C LEU A 135 10.49 -16.91 -3.85
N ALA A 136 9.51 -16.43 -4.62
CA ALA A 136 9.48 -15.02 -5.06
C ALA A 136 9.38 -14.06 -3.87
N LEU A 137 8.51 -14.35 -2.88
CA LEU A 137 8.38 -13.56 -1.66
C LEU A 137 9.65 -13.58 -0.82
N SER A 138 10.33 -14.73 -0.74
CA SER A 138 11.61 -14.84 -0.01
C SER A 138 12.71 -14.02 -0.65
N ILE A 139 12.83 -14.05 -1.98
CA ILE A 139 13.81 -13.23 -2.71
C ILE A 139 13.50 -11.74 -2.55
N GLY A 140 12.22 -11.35 -2.74
CA GLY A 140 11.80 -9.96 -2.55
C GLY A 140 12.01 -9.47 -1.11
N GLY A 141 11.67 -10.31 -0.13
CA GLY A 141 11.89 -10.02 1.28
C GLY A 141 13.37 -9.85 1.64
N ALA A 142 14.22 -10.73 1.13
CA ALA A 142 15.68 -10.62 1.33
C ALA A 142 16.24 -9.31 0.73
N GLY A 143 15.78 -8.93 -0.48
CA GLY A 143 16.14 -7.66 -1.09
C GLY A 143 15.67 -6.45 -0.26
N ALA A 144 14.44 -6.49 0.26
CA ALA A 144 13.92 -5.43 1.12
C ALA A 144 14.75 -5.30 2.42
N VAL A 145 15.06 -6.41 3.08
CA VAL A 145 15.91 -6.45 4.27
C VAL A 145 17.27 -5.84 3.97
N TRP A 146 17.90 -6.22 2.84
CA TRP A 146 19.18 -5.67 2.42
C TRP A 146 19.15 -4.14 2.29
N VAL A 147 18.10 -3.58 1.72
CA VAL A 147 17.91 -2.13 1.58
C VAL A 147 17.66 -1.46 2.94
N ILE A 148 16.84 -2.05 3.80
CA ILE A 148 16.49 -1.52 5.14
C ILE A 148 17.76 -1.37 5.97
N PHE A 149 18.64 -2.37 5.95
CA PHE A 149 19.92 -2.35 6.67
C PHE A 149 21.05 -1.67 5.88
N ARG A 150 20.72 -0.92 4.80
CA ARG A 150 21.67 -0.10 4.01
C ARG A 150 22.86 -0.89 3.48
N ALA A 151 22.69 -2.16 3.17
CA ALA A 151 23.74 -3.09 2.75
C ALA A 151 24.86 -3.26 3.82
N ASP A 152 24.60 -2.95 5.07
CA ASP A 152 25.52 -3.15 6.18
C ASP A 152 25.21 -4.46 6.92
N ILE A 153 26.15 -5.41 6.81
CA ILE A 153 26.01 -6.74 7.43
C ILE A 153 26.08 -6.63 8.97
N TYR A 154 26.85 -5.67 9.52
CA TYR A 154 26.96 -5.50 10.95
C TYR A 154 25.65 -4.95 11.53
N ALA A 155 25.05 -3.94 10.89
CA ALA A 155 23.73 -3.43 11.26
C ALA A 155 22.64 -4.52 11.16
N LEU A 156 22.72 -5.37 10.14
CA LEU A 156 21.82 -6.52 9.98
C LEU A 156 21.99 -7.54 11.11
N MET A 157 23.21 -7.89 11.47
CA MET A 157 23.50 -8.83 12.57
C MET A 157 23.13 -8.28 13.94
N ALA A 158 23.27 -6.95 14.13
CA ALA A 158 22.88 -6.25 15.35
C ALA A 158 21.37 -5.94 15.40
N LEU A 159 20.62 -6.20 14.30
CA LEU A 159 19.19 -5.85 14.14
C LEU A 159 18.93 -4.36 14.42
N GLU A 160 19.84 -3.49 13.99
CA GLU A 160 19.73 -2.04 14.15
C GLU A 160 18.73 -1.46 13.17
N ILE A 161 17.44 -1.62 13.49
CA ILE A 161 16.34 -1.05 12.71
C ILE A 161 16.11 0.39 13.18
N GLY A 162 16.05 1.34 12.24
CA GLY A 162 15.69 2.71 12.54
C GLY A 162 14.26 2.83 13.09
N ARG A 163 14.02 3.84 13.95
CA ARG A 163 12.69 4.07 14.53
C ARG A 163 11.60 4.22 13.45
N GLY A 164 11.92 4.94 12.37
CA GLY A 164 10.96 5.19 11.30
C GLY A 164 10.55 3.92 10.55
N GLU A 165 11.51 3.06 10.24
CA GLU A 165 11.29 1.78 9.59
C GLU A 165 10.46 0.86 10.49
N ALA A 166 10.77 0.80 11.79
CA ALA A 166 10.04 0.00 12.76
C ALA A 166 8.58 0.47 12.89
N VAL A 167 8.35 1.78 13.02
CA VAL A 167 7.01 2.35 13.10
C VAL A 167 6.21 2.04 11.85
N PHE A 168 6.80 2.21 10.66
CA PHE A 168 6.11 1.93 9.41
C PHE A 168 5.87 0.43 9.18
N PHE A 169 6.71 -0.45 9.71
CA PHE A 169 6.46 -1.89 9.65
C PHE A 169 5.10 -2.26 10.28
N PHE A 170 4.75 -1.67 11.43
CA PHE A 170 3.41 -1.85 12.01
C PHE A 170 2.31 -1.29 11.12
N GLY A 171 2.57 -0.20 10.40
CA GLY A 171 1.67 0.29 9.35
C GLY A 171 1.45 -0.73 8.25
N CYS A 172 2.52 -1.38 7.76
CA CYS A 172 2.42 -2.44 6.76
C CYS A 172 1.63 -3.65 7.27
N VAL A 173 1.75 -4.00 8.55
CA VAL A 173 0.91 -5.05 9.18
C VAL A 173 -0.56 -4.64 9.15
N ALA A 174 -0.90 -3.41 9.54
CA ALA A 174 -2.28 -2.91 9.49
C ALA A 174 -2.84 -2.89 8.05
N HIS A 175 -1.99 -2.63 7.06
CA HIS A 175 -2.37 -2.67 5.64
C HIS A 175 -2.56 -4.10 5.11
N ALA A 176 -1.87 -5.07 5.68
CA ALA A 176 -1.88 -6.47 5.23
C ALA A 176 -3.06 -7.29 5.79
N ILE A 177 -3.68 -6.84 6.88
CA ILE A 177 -4.88 -7.44 7.51
C ILE A 177 -6.14 -7.06 6.73
#